data_30951bde8c382447c791aa3e80812924
#
_entry.id   30951bde8c382447c791aa3e80812924
#
_cell.length_a   1.000
_cell.length_b   1.000
_cell.length_c   1.000
_cell.angle_alpha   90.00
_cell.angle_beta   90.00
_cell.angle_gamma   90.00
#
_symmetry.space_group_name_H-M   'P 1'
#
loop_
_entity.id
_entity.type
_entity.pdbx_description
1 polymer ?
#
loop_
_entity_poly.entity_id
_entity_poly.type
_entity_poly.pdbx_seq_one_letter_code
_entity_poly.pdbx_strand_id
1 'polypeptide(L)'
;MIQLKVNGVERSFDGDPDLPLLWYLRDVLGLTGTKFGCGMALCGTCTVHQDGKAIRSCTTRMSAAAGKEIITIEAISRNGLHPVQQKWIEFNVPQCGYCQTGQIMQAISLLKEKPKPSDADIEGSMSGNICRCGTYQRIRAAIHTAAKERA
;
A
#
# COMPACT_ATOMS: atom_id res chain seq x y z
N MET A 1 16.54 -6.48 19.74
CA MET A 1 16.81 -6.26 18.29
C MET A 1 15.73 -6.96 17.47
N ILE A 2 15.02 -6.22 16.63
CA ILE A 2 13.95 -6.72 15.78
C ILE A 2 14.53 -6.98 14.38
N GLN A 3 14.34 -8.20 13.87
CA GLN A 3 14.72 -8.58 12.52
C GLN A 3 13.46 -8.58 11.65
N LEU A 4 13.53 -8.03 10.45
CA LEU A 4 12.45 -8.05 9.47
C LEU A 4 13.05 -7.91 8.07
N LYS A 5 12.25 -8.20 7.06
CA LYS A 5 12.65 -8.01 5.67
C LYS A 5 11.87 -6.85 5.06
N VAL A 6 12.54 -5.88 4.49
CA VAL A 6 11.88 -4.74 3.82
C VAL A 6 12.32 -4.68 2.37
N ASN A 7 11.36 -4.81 1.47
CA ASN A 7 11.60 -4.77 0.02
C ASN A 7 12.68 -5.76 -0.43
N GLY A 8 12.67 -6.97 0.13
CA GLY A 8 13.62 -8.02 -0.19
C GLY A 8 14.98 -7.91 0.51
N VAL A 9 15.20 -6.90 1.36
CA VAL A 9 16.45 -6.69 2.09
C VAL A 9 16.23 -6.96 3.58
N GLU A 10 17.09 -7.83 4.15
CA GLU A 10 17.10 -8.08 5.59
C GLU A 10 17.51 -6.81 6.35
N ARG A 11 16.77 -6.50 7.39
CA ARG A 11 16.97 -5.32 8.24
C ARG A 11 16.96 -5.70 9.70
N SER A 12 17.75 -5.00 10.50
CA SER A 12 17.71 -5.06 11.94
C SER A 12 17.36 -3.69 12.51
N PHE A 13 16.56 -3.67 13.55
CA PHE A 13 16.16 -2.46 14.25
C PHE A 13 16.38 -2.64 15.76
N ASP A 14 17.15 -1.74 16.33
CA ASP A 14 17.48 -1.72 17.76
C ASP A 14 16.96 -0.43 18.41
N GLY A 15 15.67 -0.21 18.26
CA GLY A 15 14.96 0.94 18.81
C GLY A 15 13.70 0.51 19.54
N ASP A 16 12.81 1.46 19.76
CA ASP A 16 11.54 1.24 20.47
C ASP A 16 10.67 0.20 19.73
N PRO A 17 10.35 -0.95 20.34
CA PRO A 17 9.50 -1.98 19.73
C PRO A 17 8.06 -1.51 19.50
N ASP A 18 7.62 -0.47 20.18
CA ASP A 18 6.30 0.13 20.02
C ASP A 18 6.24 1.22 18.95
N LEU A 19 7.39 1.60 18.36
CA LEU A 19 7.43 2.53 17.23
C LEU A 19 6.52 2.03 16.10
N PRO A 20 5.61 2.86 15.56
CA PRO A 20 4.84 2.49 14.38
C PRO A 20 5.75 2.22 13.16
N LEU A 21 5.47 1.13 12.44
CA LEU A 21 6.23 0.72 11.25
C LEU A 21 6.35 1.86 10.22
N LEU A 22 5.33 2.71 10.11
CA LEU A 22 5.34 3.87 9.21
C LEU A 22 6.56 4.76 9.43
N TRP A 23 6.89 5.08 10.69
CA TRP A 23 8.02 5.96 11.01
C TRP A 23 9.36 5.27 10.79
N TYR A 24 9.46 3.98 11.07
CA TYR A 24 10.64 3.21 10.71
C TYR A 24 10.91 3.25 9.20
N LEU A 25 9.85 3.05 8.37
CA LEU A 25 10.00 3.11 6.92
C LEU A 25 10.43 4.51 6.45
N ARG A 26 9.80 5.57 6.97
CA ARG A 26 10.04 6.93 6.51
C ARG A 26 11.31 7.55 7.07
N ASP A 27 11.50 7.46 8.39
CA ASP A 27 12.51 8.25 9.10
C ASP A 27 13.83 7.49 9.26
N VAL A 28 13.77 6.15 9.38
CA VAL A 28 14.98 5.33 9.53
C VAL A 28 15.47 4.83 8.18
N LEU A 29 14.57 4.32 7.32
CA LEU A 29 14.95 3.78 6.01
C LEU A 29 14.87 4.78 4.85
N GLY A 30 14.30 5.97 5.06
CA GLY A 30 14.13 6.98 4.02
C GLY A 30 13.12 6.59 2.92
N LEU A 31 12.27 5.59 3.16
CA LEU A 31 11.24 5.14 2.23
C LEU A 31 9.99 6.01 2.37
N THR A 32 9.98 7.17 1.73
CA THR A 32 8.98 8.22 1.91
C THR A 32 7.72 8.07 1.07
N GLY A 33 7.64 7.06 0.21
CA GLY A 33 6.46 6.78 -0.62
C GLY A 33 5.23 6.42 0.20
N THR A 34 5.39 5.72 1.31
CA THR A 34 4.31 5.46 2.29
C THR A 34 4.04 6.73 3.09
N LYS A 35 2.78 7.18 3.14
CA LYS A 35 2.40 8.50 3.68
C LYS A 35 1.68 8.41 5.03
N PHE A 36 1.87 9.42 5.87
CA PHE A 36 1.10 9.64 7.09
C PHE A 36 -0.17 10.47 6.78
N GLY A 37 -1.31 10.05 7.32
CA GLY A 37 -2.56 10.80 7.25
C GLY A 37 -3.23 10.87 8.62
N CYS A 38 -4.08 9.88 8.96
CA CYS A 38 -4.86 9.90 10.21
C CYS A 38 -4.10 9.37 11.45
N GLY A 39 -3.11 8.50 11.28
CA GLY A 39 -2.39 7.85 12.38
C GLY A 39 -3.19 6.80 13.17
N MET A 40 -4.41 6.47 12.72
CA MET A 40 -5.36 5.60 13.42
C MET A 40 -6.01 4.54 12.51
N ALA A 41 -5.33 4.18 11.44
CA ALA A 41 -5.73 3.14 10.49
C ALA A 41 -7.03 3.39 9.71
N LEU A 42 -7.55 4.62 9.67
CA LEU A 42 -8.83 4.95 9.02
C LEU A 42 -8.70 5.39 7.57
N CYS A 43 -7.64 6.15 7.22
CA CYS A 43 -7.54 6.78 5.89
C CYS A 43 -6.88 5.91 4.81
N GLY A 44 -6.11 4.91 5.18
CA GLY A 44 -5.44 3.98 4.26
C GLY A 44 -4.19 4.52 3.53
N THR A 45 -3.83 5.77 3.73
CA THR A 45 -2.66 6.41 3.08
C THR A 45 -1.33 5.71 3.40
N CYS A 46 -1.23 5.06 4.56
CA CYS A 46 -0.07 4.35 5.05
C CYS A 46 -0.02 2.85 4.67
N THR A 47 -0.85 2.41 3.74
CA THR A 47 -0.94 0.99 3.38
C THR A 47 0.37 0.47 2.80
N VAL A 48 0.84 -0.63 3.36
CA VAL A 48 1.95 -1.45 2.86
C VAL A 48 1.51 -2.91 2.85
N HIS A 49 2.31 -3.82 2.28
CA HIS A 49 2.04 -5.25 2.41
C HIS A 49 2.92 -5.86 3.49
N GLN A 50 2.32 -6.70 4.33
CA GLN A 50 3.02 -7.58 5.26
C GLN A 50 2.68 -9.02 4.91
N ASP A 51 3.68 -9.82 4.57
CA ASP A 51 3.53 -11.21 4.12
C ASP A 51 2.46 -11.31 3.00
N GLY A 52 2.46 -10.35 2.08
CA GLY A 52 1.57 -10.29 0.93
C GLY A 52 0.17 -9.72 1.17
N LYS A 53 -0.18 -9.32 2.40
CA LYS A 53 -1.48 -8.73 2.76
C LYS A 53 -1.36 -7.25 3.05
N ALA A 54 -2.34 -6.47 2.63
CA ALA A 54 -2.40 -5.04 2.94
C ALA A 54 -2.62 -4.80 4.43
N ILE A 55 -1.77 -3.96 5.03
CA ILE A 55 -1.87 -3.51 6.43
C ILE A 55 -1.74 -1.99 6.53
N ARG A 56 -2.12 -1.44 7.68
CA ARG A 56 -1.97 -0.02 8.01
C ARG A 56 -0.71 0.19 8.85
N SER A 57 0.36 0.66 8.23
CA SER A 57 1.66 0.81 8.90
C SER A 57 1.68 1.84 10.04
N CYS A 58 0.74 2.78 10.06
CA CYS A 58 0.65 3.79 11.11
C CYS A 58 0.25 3.24 12.50
N THR A 59 -0.39 2.07 12.54
CA THR A 59 -0.80 1.40 13.79
C THR A 59 -0.12 0.05 14.00
N THR A 60 0.64 -0.42 13.03
CA THR A 60 1.44 -1.65 13.17
C THR A 60 2.74 -1.32 13.88
N ARG A 61 2.99 -1.92 15.05
CA ARG A 61 4.22 -1.71 15.82
C ARG A 61 5.38 -2.49 15.22
N MET A 62 6.60 -2.03 15.45
CA MET A 62 7.81 -2.74 15.01
C MET A 62 7.88 -4.16 15.60
N SER A 63 7.45 -4.35 16.84
CA SER A 63 7.36 -5.68 17.47
C SER A 63 6.45 -6.64 16.69
N ALA A 64 5.34 -6.15 16.11
CA ALA A 64 4.43 -6.94 15.29
C ALA A 64 4.97 -7.22 13.87
N ALA A 65 5.95 -6.44 13.42
CA ALA A 65 6.63 -6.65 12.14
C ALA A 65 7.85 -7.59 12.26
N ALA A 66 8.17 -8.05 13.47
CA ALA A 66 9.30 -8.96 13.69
C ALA A 66 9.15 -10.25 12.88
N GLY A 67 10.19 -10.64 12.14
CA GLY A 67 10.21 -11.83 11.28
C GLY A 67 9.33 -11.74 10.03
N LYS A 68 8.77 -10.56 9.72
CA LYS A 68 7.85 -10.34 8.61
C LYS A 68 8.54 -9.78 7.37
N GLU A 69 7.93 -10.05 6.21
CA GLU A 69 8.30 -9.40 4.96
C GLU A 69 7.38 -8.21 4.69
N ILE A 70 7.97 -7.03 4.63
CA ILE A 70 7.27 -5.77 4.33
C ILE A 70 7.61 -5.34 2.90
N ILE A 71 6.58 -5.07 2.12
CA ILE A 71 6.70 -4.51 0.77
C ILE A 71 6.05 -3.13 0.75
N THR A 72 6.82 -2.13 0.34
CA THR A 72 6.34 -0.76 0.17
C THR A 72 6.17 -0.41 -1.30
N ILE A 73 5.59 0.76 -1.59
CA ILE A 73 5.36 1.22 -2.97
C ILE A 73 6.65 1.30 -3.79
N GLU A 74 7.78 1.58 -3.15
CA GLU A 74 9.09 1.70 -3.82
C GLU A 74 9.54 0.37 -4.46
N ALA A 75 9.08 -0.77 -3.94
CA ALA A 75 9.45 -2.07 -4.49
C ALA A 75 8.54 -2.54 -5.64
N ILE A 76 7.35 -1.96 -5.77
CA ILE A 76 6.35 -2.42 -6.73
C ILE A 76 6.79 -2.23 -8.19
N SER A 77 7.60 -1.21 -8.47
CA SER A 77 8.05 -0.87 -9.83
C SER A 77 9.52 -1.15 -10.11
N ARG A 78 10.21 -1.95 -9.29
CA ARG A 78 11.64 -2.25 -9.48
C ARG A 78 11.96 -2.88 -10.84
N ASN A 79 11.05 -3.69 -11.38
CA ASN A 79 11.21 -4.39 -12.66
C ASN A 79 10.27 -3.84 -13.74
N GLY A 80 9.96 -2.55 -13.69
CA GLY A 80 8.98 -1.89 -14.54
C GLY A 80 7.66 -1.64 -13.80
N LEU A 81 6.79 -0.84 -14.42
CA LEU A 81 5.51 -0.48 -13.80
C LEU A 81 4.62 -1.71 -13.61
N HIS A 82 4.09 -1.86 -12.41
CA HIS A 82 3.05 -2.87 -12.13
C HIS A 82 1.78 -2.56 -12.97
N PRO A 83 1.02 -3.56 -13.45
CA PRO A 83 -0.20 -3.33 -14.23
C PRO A 83 -1.18 -2.34 -13.60
N VAL A 84 -1.35 -2.38 -12.28
CA VAL A 84 -2.16 -1.39 -11.55
C VAL A 84 -1.61 0.02 -11.73
N GLN A 85 -0.29 0.23 -11.60
CA GLN A 85 0.34 1.54 -11.79
C GLN A 85 0.17 2.05 -13.23
N GLN A 86 0.30 1.17 -14.22
CA GLN A 86 0.05 1.52 -15.63
C GLN A 86 -1.37 2.06 -15.81
N LYS A 87 -2.37 1.40 -15.22
CA LYS A 87 -3.77 1.86 -15.30
C LYS A 87 -4.02 3.14 -14.52
N TRP A 88 -3.32 3.36 -13.40
CA TRP A 88 -3.36 4.65 -12.69
C TRP A 88 -2.92 5.81 -13.58
N ILE A 89 -1.88 5.61 -14.39
CA ILE A 89 -1.41 6.60 -15.37
C ILE A 89 -2.42 6.77 -16.52
N GLU A 90 -2.86 5.67 -17.11
CA GLU A 90 -3.79 5.65 -18.25
C GLU A 90 -5.11 6.38 -17.93
N PHE A 91 -5.65 6.16 -16.74
CA PHE A 91 -6.90 6.79 -16.30
C PHE A 91 -6.71 8.16 -15.62
N ASN A 92 -5.50 8.69 -15.58
CA ASN A 92 -5.18 9.94 -14.88
C ASN A 92 -5.78 9.98 -13.46
N VAL A 93 -5.60 8.90 -12.70
CA VAL A 93 -6.25 8.75 -11.39
C VAL A 93 -5.86 9.85 -10.41
N PRO A 94 -4.56 10.17 -10.20
CA PRO A 94 -4.17 11.15 -9.18
C PRO A 94 -4.65 12.58 -9.48
N GLN A 95 -4.98 13.32 -8.41
CA GLN A 95 -5.00 14.78 -8.41
C GLN A 95 -3.85 15.27 -7.54
N CYS A 96 -4.03 15.47 -6.22
CA CYS A 96 -2.90 15.86 -5.36
C CYS A 96 -1.84 14.76 -5.22
N GLY A 97 -2.21 13.51 -5.41
CA GLY A 97 -1.34 12.34 -5.37
C GLY A 97 -1.03 11.78 -3.98
N TYR A 98 -1.43 12.47 -2.91
CA TYR A 98 -1.00 12.11 -1.55
C TYR A 98 -1.49 10.73 -1.09
N CYS A 99 -2.73 10.36 -1.38
CA CYS A 99 -3.31 9.07 -0.98
C CYS A 99 -2.98 7.92 -1.95
N GLN A 100 -2.36 8.19 -3.09
CA GLN A 100 -2.35 7.24 -4.21
C GLN A 100 -1.44 6.04 -3.99
N THR A 101 -0.34 6.20 -3.26
CA THR A 101 0.51 5.05 -2.93
C THR A 101 -0.25 4.03 -2.08
N GLY A 102 -1.02 4.47 -1.10
CA GLY A 102 -1.90 3.61 -0.30
C GLY A 102 -3.03 2.99 -1.12
N GLN A 103 -3.64 3.77 -2.04
CA GLN A 103 -4.68 3.26 -2.95
C GLN A 103 -4.14 2.15 -3.85
N ILE A 104 -2.97 2.34 -4.45
CA ILE A 104 -2.32 1.34 -5.31
C ILE A 104 -1.99 0.07 -4.53
N MET A 105 -1.39 0.20 -3.34
CA MET A 105 -1.05 -0.96 -2.50
C MET A 105 -2.30 -1.77 -2.12
N GLN A 106 -3.39 -1.11 -1.75
CA GLN A 106 -4.66 -1.77 -1.45
C GLN A 106 -5.24 -2.47 -2.69
N ALA A 107 -5.22 -1.81 -3.85
CA ALA A 107 -5.73 -2.38 -5.11
C ALA A 107 -4.93 -3.63 -5.53
N ILE A 108 -3.61 -3.62 -5.38
CA ILE A 108 -2.77 -4.78 -5.66
C ILE A 108 -3.13 -5.96 -4.75
N SER A 109 -3.34 -5.70 -3.46
CA SER A 109 -3.77 -6.73 -2.51
C SER A 109 -5.14 -7.31 -2.88
N LEU A 110 -6.10 -6.46 -3.24
CA LEU A 110 -7.42 -6.91 -3.71
C LEU A 110 -7.30 -7.83 -4.93
N LEU A 111 -6.55 -7.42 -5.95
CA LEU A 111 -6.40 -8.20 -7.19
C LEU A 111 -5.65 -9.53 -7.00
N LYS A 112 -4.83 -9.62 -5.97
CA LYS A 112 -4.22 -10.89 -5.55
C LYS A 112 -5.24 -11.85 -4.98
N GLU A 113 -6.14 -11.37 -4.14
CA GLU A 113 -7.18 -12.17 -3.48
C GLU A 113 -8.33 -12.48 -4.45
N LYS A 114 -8.73 -11.48 -5.24
CA LYS A 114 -9.83 -11.55 -6.20
C LYS A 114 -9.39 -11.04 -7.57
N PRO A 115 -8.89 -11.92 -8.45
CA PRO A 115 -8.40 -11.53 -9.78
C PRO A 115 -9.46 -10.88 -10.69
N LYS A 116 -10.75 -11.15 -10.44
CA LYS A 116 -11.89 -10.56 -11.17
C LYS A 116 -12.90 -9.99 -10.18
N PRO A 117 -12.57 -8.84 -9.55
CA PRO A 117 -13.44 -8.28 -8.54
C PRO A 117 -14.71 -7.67 -9.13
N SER A 118 -15.84 -7.84 -8.45
CA SER A 118 -17.07 -7.08 -8.71
C SER A 118 -16.95 -5.65 -8.17
N ASP A 119 -17.92 -4.80 -8.52
CA ASP A 119 -18.01 -3.45 -7.93
C ASP A 119 -18.11 -3.51 -6.40
N ALA A 120 -18.90 -4.45 -5.86
CA ALA A 120 -19.04 -4.66 -4.43
C ALA A 120 -17.71 -5.09 -3.77
N ASP A 121 -16.91 -5.92 -4.43
CA ASP A 121 -15.59 -6.33 -3.95
C ASP A 121 -14.61 -5.14 -3.90
N ILE A 122 -14.64 -4.31 -4.94
CA ILE A 122 -13.81 -3.09 -5.01
C ILE A 122 -14.23 -2.13 -3.91
N GLU A 123 -15.53 -1.86 -3.78
CA GLU A 123 -16.06 -0.97 -2.75
C GLU A 123 -15.71 -1.46 -1.34
N GLY A 124 -15.92 -2.73 -1.05
CA GLY A 124 -15.59 -3.32 0.25
C GLY A 124 -14.10 -3.25 0.58
N SER A 125 -13.22 -3.51 -0.40
CA SER A 125 -11.77 -3.47 -0.19
C SER A 125 -11.21 -2.05 -0.11
N MET A 126 -11.70 -1.13 -0.96
CA MET A 126 -11.15 0.21 -1.12
C MET A 126 -11.79 1.26 -0.20
N SER A 127 -12.89 0.96 0.47
CA SER A 127 -13.63 1.91 1.33
C SER A 127 -12.80 2.48 2.50
N GLY A 128 -11.79 1.75 2.96
CA GLY A 128 -10.83 2.20 3.96
C GLY A 128 -9.69 3.07 3.42
N ASN A 129 -9.70 3.41 2.13
CA ASN A 129 -8.70 4.27 1.48
C ASN A 129 -9.37 5.56 1.01
N ILE A 130 -9.15 6.65 1.75
CA ILE A 130 -9.83 7.92 1.53
C ILE A 130 -9.06 8.78 0.53
N CYS A 131 -9.76 9.36 -0.45
CA CYS A 131 -9.24 10.35 -1.37
C CYS A 131 -10.02 11.66 -1.23
N ARG A 132 -9.39 12.69 -0.67
CA ARG A 132 -10.05 14.01 -0.48
C ARG A 132 -10.36 14.70 -1.82
N CYS A 133 -9.60 14.39 -2.86
CA CYS A 133 -9.83 14.88 -4.23
C CYS A 133 -11.00 14.15 -4.93
N GLY A 134 -11.50 13.05 -4.36
CA GLY A 134 -12.67 12.34 -4.87
C GLY A 134 -12.43 11.52 -6.14
N THR A 135 -11.23 10.96 -6.34
CA THR A 135 -10.87 10.22 -7.56
C THR A 135 -11.42 8.78 -7.61
N TYR A 136 -12.40 8.44 -6.80
CA TYR A 136 -12.89 7.07 -6.62
C TYR A 136 -13.39 6.40 -7.90
N GLN A 137 -14.08 7.13 -8.77
CA GLN A 137 -14.57 6.58 -10.05
C GLN A 137 -13.42 6.15 -10.97
N ARG A 138 -12.35 6.95 -11.03
CA ARG A 138 -11.14 6.64 -11.80
C ARG A 138 -10.39 5.45 -11.20
N ILE A 139 -10.30 5.37 -9.87
CA ILE A 139 -9.71 4.23 -9.15
C ILE A 139 -10.46 2.95 -9.51
N ARG A 140 -11.79 2.95 -9.44
CA ARG A 140 -12.63 1.78 -9.79
C ARG A 140 -12.40 1.34 -11.23
N ALA A 141 -12.43 2.27 -12.18
CA ALA A 141 -12.19 1.99 -13.60
C ALA A 141 -10.80 1.40 -13.84
N ALA A 142 -9.76 1.97 -13.20
CA ALA A 142 -8.39 1.48 -13.30
C ALA A 142 -8.24 0.06 -12.74
N ILE A 143 -8.89 -0.26 -11.60
CA ILE A 143 -8.87 -1.60 -11.01
C ILE A 143 -9.52 -2.62 -11.95
N HIS A 144 -10.71 -2.33 -12.48
CA HIS A 144 -11.39 -3.22 -13.43
C HIS A 144 -10.56 -3.49 -14.68
N THR A 145 -9.90 -2.46 -15.22
CA THR A 145 -9.09 -2.61 -16.43
C THR A 145 -7.82 -3.41 -16.13
N ALA A 146 -7.15 -3.15 -15.01
CA ALA A 146 -6.00 -3.94 -14.56
C ALA A 146 -6.36 -5.43 -14.33
N ALA A 147 -7.56 -5.70 -13.81
CA ALA A 147 -8.04 -7.06 -13.61
C ALA A 147 -8.22 -7.83 -14.93
N LYS A 148 -8.73 -7.16 -15.97
CA LYS A 148 -8.95 -7.77 -17.30
C LYS A 148 -7.64 -8.14 -17.99
N GLU A 149 -6.61 -7.33 -17.86
CA GLU A 149 -5.32 -7.56 -18.51
C GLU A 149 -4.46 -8.63 -17.81
N ARG A 150 -4.80 -8.98 -16.57
CA ARG A 150 -4.13 -10.07 -15.84
C ARG A 150 -4.75 -11.44 -16.10
N ALA A 151 -5.89 -11.46 -16.77
CA ALA A 151 -6.59 -12.71 -17.11
C ALA A 151 -6.05 -13.32 -18.47
#